data_851d0c5a2ab758951636048d02d04b66
#
_entry.id   851d0c5a2ab758951636048d02d04b66
#
_cell.length_a   1.000
_cell.length_b   1.000
_cell.length_c   1.000
_cell.angle_alpha   90.00
_cell.angle_beta   90.00
_cell.angle_gamma   90.00
#
_symmetry.space_group_name_H-M   'P 1'
#
loop_
_entity.id
_entity.type
_entity.pdbx_description
1 polymer ?
#
loop_
_entity_poly.entity_id
_entity_poly.type
_entity_poly.pdbx_seq_one_letter_code
_entity_poly.pdbx_strand_id
1 'polypeptide(L)' 'MATTPDYYKTLGVSRTATPEEIKKAYRKLARKHHPDAGGDEAKFKEINEAYEVLSDEKKRQLYD' A
#
# COMPACT_ATOMS: atom_id res chain seq x y z
N MET A 1 -3.04 -22.35 -3.38
CA MET A 1 -3.25 -21.04 -3.99
C MET A 1 -2.78 -19.94 -3.10
N ALA A 2 -2.13 -18.96 -3.68
CA ALA A 2 -1.67 -17.82 -2.92
C ALA A 2 -2.85 -17.00 -2.46
N THR A 3 -2.94 -16.77 -1.17
CA THR A 3 -3.97 -15.93 -0.60
C THR A 3 -3.39 -14.61 -0.11
N THR A 4 -2.10 -14.42 -0.33
CA THR A 4 -1.42 -13.20 0.10
C THR A 4 -1.89 -12.03 -0.75
N PRO A 5 -2.34 -10.93 -0.14
CA PRO A 5 -2.73 -9.74 -0.89
C PRO A 5 -1.55 -9.20 -1.69
N ASP A 6 -1.83 -8.69 -2.87
CA ASP A 6 -0.80 -8.05 -3.68
C ASP A 6 -0.68 -6.59 -3.25
N TYR A 7 0.20 -6.32 -2.32
CA TYR A 7 0.39 -4.97 -1.78
C TYR A 7 0.91 -3.99 -2.83
N TYR A 8 1.71 -4.47 -3.77
CA TYR A 8 2.19 -3.61 -4.86
C TYR A 8 1.02 -3.16 -5.73
N LYS A 9 0.11 -4.06 -6.01
CA LYS A 9 -1.08 -3.73 -6.80
C LYS A 9 -2.01 -2.82 -6.01
N THR A 10 -2.13 -3.05 -4.72
CA THR A 10 -2.96 -2.22 -3.84
C THR A 10 -2.52 -0.76 -3.89
N LEU A 11 -1.21 -0.52 -3.87
CA LEU A 11 -0.65 0.82 -3.96
C LEU A 11 -0.48 1.29 -5.41
N GLY A 12 -0.65 0.40 -6.38
CA GLY A 12 -0.49 0.74 -7.78
C GLY A 12 0.94 1.03 -8.17
N VAL A 13 1.89 0.33 -7.56
CA VAL A 13 3.31 0.51 -7.84
C VAL A 13 3.93 -0.78 -8.36
N SER A 14 5.11 -0.65 -8.97
CA SER A 14 5.87 -1.79 -9.43
C SER A 14 6.51 -2.53 -8.26
N ARG A 15 6.79 -3.81 -8.43
CA ARG A 15 7.53 -4.59 -7.45
C ARG A 15 8.93 -4.05 -7.22
N THR A 16 9.44 -3.31 -8.18
CA THR A 16 10.77 -2.70 -8.09
C THR A 16 10.71 -1.25 -7.61
N ALA A 17 9.54 -0.80 -7.18
CA ALA A 17 9.36 0.58 -6.72
C ALA A 17 10.28 0.89 -5.55
N THR A 18 10.83 2.09 -5.55
CA THR A 18 11.66 2.57 -4.44
C THR A 18 10.79 2.92 -3.25
N PRO A 19 11.36 3.00 -2.05
CA PRO A 19 10.59 3.44 -0.88
C PRO A 19 9.92 4.79 -1.07
N GLU A 20 10.57 5.69 -1.79
CA GLU A 20 9.99 7.02 -2.09
C GLU A 20 8.77 6.92 -2.98
N GLU A 21 8.83 6.05 -3.99
CA GLU A 21 7.70 5.83 -4.88
C GLU A 21 6.52 5.22 -4.13
N ILE A 22 6.81 4.29 -3.24
CA ILE A 22 5.79 3.66 -2.41
C ILE A 22 5.13 4.70 -1.51
N LYS A 23 5.92 5.58 -0.91
CA LYS A 23 5.41 6.65 -0.06
C LYS A 23 4.53 7.62 -0.83
N LYS A 24 4.95 8.01 -2.02
CA LYS A 24 4.15 8.89 -2.88
C LYS A 24 2.82 8.26 -3.24
N ALA A 25 2.85 7.00 -3.64
CA ALA A 25 1.64 6.26 -4.00
C ALA A 25 0.70 6.17 -2.80
N TYR A 26 1.24 5.87 -1.63
CA TYR A 26 0.45 5.81 -0.41
C TYR A 26 -0.24 7.14 -0.12
N ARG A 27 0.51 8.23 -0.15
CA ARG A 27 -0.05 9.55 0.14
C ARG A 27 -1.19 9.90 -0.81
N LYS A 28 -1.02 9.61 -2.08
CA LYS A 28 -2.02 9.89 -3.10
C LYS A 28 -3.29 9.08 -2.86
N LEU A 29 -3.13 7.78 -2.59
CA LEU A 29 -4.26 6.91 -2.35
C LEU A 29 -4.94 7.19 -1.02
N ALA A 30 -4.15 7.48 0.01
CA ALA A 30 -4.70 7.81 1.32
C ALA A 30 -5.57 9.06 1.26
N ARG A 31 -5.14 10.03 0.48
CA ARG A 31 -5.91 11.26 0.29
C ARG A 31 -7.21 10.99 -0.47
N LYS A 32 -7.14 10.12 -1.47
CA LYS A 32 -8.29 9.79 -2.31
C LYS A 32 -9.33 8.95 -1.56
N HIS A 33 -8.87 8.02 -0.74
CA HIS A 33 -9.75 7.05 -0.06
C HIS A 33 -9.95 7.33 1.43
N HIS A 34 -9.53 8.50 1.89
CA HIS A 34 -9.70 8.85 3.30
C HIS A 34 -11.19 8.89 3.67
N PRO A 35 -11.59 8.29 4.80
CA PRO A 35 -13.00 8.28 5.21
C PRO A 35 -13.60 9.68 5.35
N ASP A 36 -12.82 10.64 5.84
CA ASP A 36 -13.29 12.03 5.98
C ASP A 36 -13.57 12.69 4.64
N ALA A 37 -12.93 12.22 3.59
CA ALA A 37 -13.14 12.73 2.23
C ALA A 37 -14.22 11.93 1.48
N GLY A 38 -14.97 11.09 2.20
CA GLY A 38 -15.99 10.26 1.57
C GLY A 38 -15.46 8.99 0.95
N GLY A 39 -14.22 8.62 1.25
CA GLY A 39 -13.61 7.41 0.73
C GLY A 39 -14.08 6.16 1.46
N ASP A 40 -13.70 5.01 0.90
CA ASP A 40 -14.03 3.70 1.45
C ASP A 40 -13.05 3.33 2.57
N GLU A 41 -13.58 3.15 3.77
CA GLU A 41 -12.78 2.79 4.94
C GLU A 41 -12.03 1.46 4.73
N ALA A 42 -12.67 0.49 4.10
CA ALA A 42 -12.04 -0.80 3.83
C ALA A 42 -10.83 -0.65 2.91
N LYS A 43 -10.98 0.18 1.88
CA LYS A 43 -9.89 0.50 0.96
C LYS A 43 -8.77 1.23 1.69
N PHE A 44 -9.12 2.15 2.55
CA PHE A 44 -8.14 2.91 3.31
C PHE A 44 -7.30 1.99 4.20
N LYS A 45 -7.94 1.02 4.85
CA LYS A 45 -7.23 0.03 5.66
C LYS A 45 -6.27 -0.82 4.83
N GLU A 46 -6.70 -1.25 3.65
CA GLU A 46 -5.85 -2.02 2.75
C GLU A 46 -4.63 -1.22 2.33
N ILE A 47 -4.82 0.04 2.02
CA ILE A 47 -3.74 0.94 1.62
C ILE A 47 -2.74 1.10 2.76
N ASN A 48 -3.23 1.29 3.98
CA ASN A 48 -2.36 1.42 5.15
C ASN A 48 -1.55 0.16 5.40
N GLU A 49 -2.19 -1.00 5.29
CA GLU A 49 -1.52 -2.27 5.47
C GLU A 49 -0.42 -2.48 4.42
N ALA A 50 -0.74 -2.21 3.17
CA ALA A 50 0.22 -2.33 2.09
C ALA A 50 1.42 -1.41 2.32
N TYR A 51 1.16 -0.19 2.72
CA TYR A 51 2.23 0.76 3.00
C TYR A 51 3.10 0.30 4.17
N GLU A 52 2.49 -0.19 5.23
CA GLU A 52 3.22 -0.67 6.39
C GLU A 52 4.20 -1.79 6.02
N VAL A 53 3.75 -2.72 5.19
CA VAL A 53 4.59 -3.83 4.76
C VAL A 53 5.67 -3.37 3.78
N LEU A 54 5.29 -2.59 2.78
CA LEU A 54 6.21 -2.23 1.71
C LEU A 54 7.17 -1.10 2.09
N SER A 55 6.84 -0.29 3.08
CA SER A 55 7.72 0.78 3.53
C SER A 55 8.79 0.30 4.51
N ASP A 56 8.58 -0.85 5.13
CA ASP A 56 9.56 -1.44 6.03
C ASP A 56 10.38 -2.45 5.24
N GLU A 57 11.69 -2.20 5.15
CA GLU A 57 12.58 -3.04 4.36
C GLU A 57 12.54 -4.50 4.80
N LYS A 58 12.52 -4.75 6.09
CA LYS A 58 12.47 -6.11 6.61
C LYS A 58 11.15 -6.79 6.28
N LYS A 59 10.04 -6.11 6.51
CA LYS A 59 8.72 -6.65 6.20
C LYS A 59 8.58 -6.90 4.72
N ARG A 60 9.09 -5.99 3.89
CA ARG A 60 9.07 -6.14 2.45
C ARG A 60 9.84 -7.37 2.01
N GLN A 61 11.01 -7.60 2.58
CA GLN A 61 11.79 -8.79 2.27
C GLN A 61 11.06 -10.07 2.66
N LEU A 62 10.41 -10.07 3.80
CA LEU A 62 9.63 -11.22 4.25
C LEU A 62 8.42 -11.46 3.35
N TYR A 63 7.81 -10.38 2.88
CA TYR A 63 6.67 -10.47 1.97
C TYR A 63 7.11 -11.02 0.62
N ASP A 64 8.23 -10.53 0.11
CA ASP A 64 8.79 -11.00 -1.16
C ASP A 64 9.46 -12.37 -0.96
#